data_67cef8d1bebe858e8e46e5c9b0e80cca
#
_entry.id   67cef8d1bebe858e8e46e5c9b0e80cca
#
_cell.length_a   1.000
_cell.length_b   1.000
_cell.length_c   1.000
_cell.angle_alpha   90.00
_cell.angle_beta   90.00
_cell.angle_gamma   90.00
#
_symmetry.space_group_name_H-M   'P 1'
#
loop_
_entity.id
_entity.type
_entity.pdbx_description
1 polymer ?
#
loop_
_entity_poly.entity_id
_entity_poly.type
_entity_poly.pdbx_seq_one_letter_code
_entity_poly.pdbx_strand_id
1 'polypeptide(L)'
;MNFNIKSLPERKKKPRDVGLTMVIDKGSSIQQCKDLIESSSQFFDVIKFGWTTSNFMNNLKKKIKLFKDADIDVYFGGTLFEAFAIRNQFEDYISILKDYNLSLAEVSDGSISIPHKKKCEYIEKLSKHVTVFSEIGSKDEKKIIPPYKWIRQMRAELNAGSTKVIGEARESGNVGLFRSSGEVRQGLVEEILTEIPTEKIIWEAPLKAQQVWFVKLIGPNVNLGNISGNEVISLETIRVGLRGDTFNEFI
;
A
#
# COMPACT_ATOMS: atom_id res chain seq x y z
N MET A 1 -21.59 11.81 3.01
CA MET A 1 -21.22 12.90 3.94
C MET A 1 -22.47 13.38 4.65
N ASN A 2 -22.35 13.74 5.92
CA ASN A 2 -23.51 14.17 6.74
C ASN A 2 -23.95 15.62 6.42
N PHE A 3 -23.09 16.42 5.81
CA PHE A 3 -23.36 17.83 5.48
C PHE A 3 -23.15 18.08 4.00
N ASN A 4 -23.98 18.96 3.42
CA ASN A 4 -23.85 19.36 2.03
C ASN A 4 -22.87 20.53 1.90
N ILE A 5 -21.55 20.25 1.83
CA ILE A 5 -20.51 21.22 1.59
C ILE A 5 -20.26 21.28 0.08
N LYS A 6 -20.35 22.47 -0.48
CA LYS A 6 -20.17 22.70 -1.93
C LYS A 6 -18.68 22.82 -2.29
N SER A 7 -18.39 22.68 -3.59
CA SER A 7 -17.07 22.89 -4.16
C SER A 7 -15.96 21.99 -3.60
N LEU A 8 -16.33 20.77 -3.21
CA LEU A 8 -15.34 19.77 -2.85
C LEU A 8 -14.74 19.10 -4.11
N PRO A 9 -13.45 18.72 -4.09
CA PRO A 9 -12.85 18.01 -5.21
C PRO A 9 -13.51 16.65 -5.44
N GLU A 10 -13.52 16.21 -6.70
CA GLU A 10 -14.10 14.92 -7.04
C GLU A 10 -13.31 13.78 -6.37
N ARG A 11 -13.98 12.97 -5.59
CA ARG A 11 -13.44 11.79 -4.95
C ARG A 11 -14.06 10.53 -5.56
N LYS A 12 -13.23 9.66 -6.14
CA LYS A 12 -13.70 8.40 -6.74
C LYS A 12 -14.39 7.52 -5.70
N LYS A 13 -15.58 7.00 -6.03
CA LYS A 13 -16.34 6.07 -5.18
C LYS A 13 -15.89 4.64 -5.40
N LYS A 14 -16.13 3.77 -4.44
CA LYS A 14 -15.93 2.32 -4.58
C LYS A 14 -17.00 1.70 -5.52
N PRO A 15 -16.67 0.67 -6.30
CA PRO A 15 -15.31 0.13 -6.51
C PRO A 15 -14.44 1.11 -7.32
N ARG A 16 -13.16 1.22 -6.97
CA ARG A 16 -12.23 2.16 -7.61
C ARG A 16 -10.84 1.54 -7.76
N ASP A 17 -10.10 1.96 -8.77
CA ASP A 17 -8.73 1.57 -9.07
C ASP A 17 -7.71 2.70 -8.83
N VAL A 18 -8.21 3.92 -8.58
CA VAL A 18 -7.44 5.11 -8.20
C VAL A 18 -8.02 5.76 -6.96
N GLY A 19 -7.18 6.43 -6.20
CA GLY A 19 -7.55 6.98 -4.90
C GLY A 19 -7.67 5.92 -3.83
N LEU A 20 -6.96 4.80 -3.99
CA LEU A 20 -6.97 3.71 -3.04
C LEU A 20 -6.42 4.15 -1.68
N THR A 21 -7.00 3.62 -0.65
CA THR A 21 -6.47 3.67 0.71
C THR A 21 -6.20 2.25 1.18
N MET A 22 -4.92 1.91 1.34
CA MET A 22 -4.46 0.64 1.88
C MET A 22 -4.16 0.80 3.36
N VAL A 23 -4.93 0.13 4.19
CA VAL A 23 -4.77 0.14 5.64
C VAL A 23 -3.85 -0.99 6.09
N ILE A 24 -2.91 -0.69 6.98
CA ILE A 24 -2.06 -1.70 7.60
C ILE A 24 -2.66 -2.19 8.92
N ASP A 25 -2.96 -3.50 9.00
CA ASP A 25 -3.33 -4.18 10.24
C ASP A 25 -2.08 -4.82 10.88
N LYS A 26 -1.76 -4.38 12.06
CA LYS A 26 -0.59 -4.84 12.85
C LYS A 26 -0.95 -5.79 13.97
N GLY A 27 -2.17 -6.34 13.98
CA GLY A 27 -2.64 -7.27 14.99
C GLY A 27 -3.96 -6.88 15.66
N SER A 28 -4.81 -6.11 14.98
CA SER A 28 -6.13 -5.72 15.48
C SER A 28 -6.98 -6.91 15.93
N SER A 29 -7.78 -6.73 16.96
CA SER A 29 -8.76 -7.74 17.38
C SER A 29 -9.91 -7.84 16.35
N ILE A 30 -10.71 -8.91 16.44
CA ILE A 30 -11.94 -9.05 15.65
C ILE A 30 -12.88 -7.87 15.85
N GLN A 31 -12.99 -7.37 17.10
CA GLN A 31 -13.86 -6.23 17.39
C GLN A 31 -13.34 -4.95 16.73
N GLN A 32 -12.05 -4.67 16.83
CA GLN A 32 -11.44 -3.51 16.13
C GLN A 32 -11.61 -3.59 14.61
N CYS A 33 -11.54 -4.80 14.00
CA CYS A 33 -11.83 -4.95 12.58
C CYS A 33 -13.29 -4.60 12.26
N LYS A 34 -14.25 -5.04 13.08
CA LYS A 34 -15.67 -4.69 12.90
C LYS A 34 -15.91 -3.19 13.05
N ASP A 35 -15.32 -2.57 14.08
CA ASP A 35 -15.45 -1.13 14.34
C ASP A 35 -14.87 -0.31 13.17
N LEU A 36 -13.74 -0.73 12.60
CA LEU A 36 -13.14 -0.12 11.42
C LEU A 36 -14.05 -0.24 10.19
N ILE A 37 -14.63 -1.41 9.95
CA ILE A 37 -15.55 -1.63 8.83
C ILE A 37 -16.80 -0.76 8.99
N GLU A 38 -17.44 -0.80 10.16
CA GLU A 38 -18.65 -0.04 10.45
C GLU A 38 -18.43 1.47 10.27
N SER A 39 -17.30 1.98 10.78
CA SER A 39 -17.03 3.42 10.78
C SER A 39 -16.56 3.97 9.45
N SER A 40 -15.83 3.18 8.63
CA SER A 40 -15.04 3.74 7.54
C SER A 40 -14.85 2.88 6.29
N SER A 41 -15.57 1.75 6.14
CA SER A 41 -15.40 0.82 5.00
C SER A 41 -15.51 1.47 3.62
N GLN A 42 -16.27 2.55 3.49
CA GLN A 42 -16.40 3.31 2.24
C GLN A 42 -15.14 4.10 1.84
N PHE A 43 -14.19 4.30 2.78
CA PHE A 43 -13.03 5.16 2.60
C PHE A 43 -11.70 4.41 2.44
N PHE A 44 -11.69 3.08 2.65
CA PHE A 44 -10.51 2.25 2.39
C PHE A 44 -10.85 1.04 1.53
N ASP A 45 -9.87 0.51 0.85
CA ASP A 45 -10.07 -0.45 -0.24
C ASP A 45 -9.37 -1.78 0.03
N VAL A 46 -8.25 -1.74 0.75
CA VAL A 46 -7.37 -2.89 0.94
C VAL A 46 -6.86 -2.94 2.38
N ILE A 47 -6.80 -4.14 2.95
CA ILE A 47 -6.10 -4.44 4.21
C ILE A 47 -4.80 -5.19 3.90
N LYS A 48 -3.68 -4.62 4.33
CA LYS A 48 -2.38 -5.27 4.40
C LYS A 48 -2.18 -5.82 5.82
N PHE A 49 -2.12 -7.13 6.01
CA PHE A 49 -1.62 -7.68 7.26
C PHE A 49 -0.11 -7.46 7.33
N GLY A 50 0.31 -6.51 8.17
CA GLY A 50 1.68 -6.02 8.20
C GLY A 50 2.72 -7.11 8.50
N TRP A 51 3.80 -7.08 7.78
CA TRP A 51 4.96 -7.99 7.92
C TRP A 51 4.57 -9.48 7.88
N THR A 52 4.84 -10.19 8.97
CA THR A 52 4.50 -11.60 9.19
C THR A 52 3.45 -11.77 10.29
N THR A 53 2.75 -10.71 10.70
CA THR A 53 1.78 -10.75 11.81
C THR A 53 0.67 -11.77 11.58
N SER A 54 0.29 -12.00 10.32
CA SER A 54 -0.68 -13.03 9.95
C SER A 54 -0.33 -14.43 10.48
N ASN A 55 0.97 -14.73 10.62
CA ASN A 55 1.43 -16.02 11.16
C ASN A 55 1.14 -16.19 12.67
N PHE A 56 0.90 -15.10 13.38
CA PHE A 56 0.68 -15.07 14.83
C PHE A 56 -0.74 -14.67 15.22
N MET A 57 -1.57 -14.28 14.24
CA MET A 57 -2.94 -13.84 14.50
C MET A 57 -3.86 -15.00 14.81
N ASN A 58 -4.50 -14.97 15.96
CA ASN A 58 -5.65 -15.82 16.22
C ASN A 58 -6.82 -15.40 15.30
N ASN A 59 -7.63 -16.39 14.88
CA ASN A 59 -8.82 -16.13 14.05
C ASN A 59 -8.55 -15.48 12.69
N LEU A 60 -7.37 -15.68 12.08
CA LEU A 60 -6.98 -15.06 10.81
C LEU A 60 -8.04 -15.27 9.70
N LYS A 61 -8.54 -16.51 9.51
CA LYS A 61 -9.61 -16.81 8.54
C LYS A 61 -10.88 -15.96 8.77
N LYS A 62 -11.24 -15.75 10.04
CA LYS A 62 -12.41 -14.95 10.41
C LYS A 62 -12.19 -13.46 10.10
N LYS A 63 -10.98 -12.93 10.32
CA LYS A 63 -10.63 -11.54 9.95
C LYS A 63 -10.70 -11.33 8.43
N ILE A 64 -10.07 -12.25 7.67
CA ILE A 64 -10.11 -12.20 6.20
C ILE A 64 -11.55 -12.19 5.71
N LYS A 65 -12.39 -13.10 6.24
CA LYS A 65 -13.81 -13.16 5.87
C LYS A 65 -14.54 -11.85 6.17
N LEU A 66 -14.32 -11.25 7.35
CA LEU A 66 -14.96 -9.98 7.72
C LEU A 66 -14.67 -8.86 6.70
N PHE A 67 -13.43 -8.71 6.27
CA PHE A 67 -13.07 -7.67 5.31
C PHE A 67 -13.62 -7.99 3.91
N LYS A 68 -13.53 -9.24 3.46
CA LYS A 68 -14.08 -9.65 2.16
C LYS A 68 -15.60 -9.49 2.09
N ASP A 69 -16.33 -9.79 3.17
CA ASP A 69 -17.78 -9.59 3.25
C ASP A 69 -18.18 -8.09 3.19
N ALA A 70 -17.21 -7.18 3.42
CA ALA A 70 -17.36 -5.73 3.32
C ALA A 70 -16.77 -5.14 2.02
N ASP A 71 -16.52 -5.96 0.99
CA ASP A 71 -15.89 -5.57 -0.28
C ASP A 71 -14.54 -4.86 -0.10
N ILE A 72 -13.70 -5.42 0.79
CA ILE A 72 -12.36 -4.95 1.07
C ILE A 72 -11.38 -6.07 0.74
N ASP A 73 -10.45 -5.80 -0.17
CA ASP A 73 -9.39 -6.74 -0.50
C ASP A 73 -8.43 -6.93 0.66
N VAL A 74 -7.85 -8.12 0.74
CA VAL A 74 -6.94 -8.50 1.83
C VAL A 74 -5.70 -9.16 1.26
N TYR A 75 -4.53 -8.83 1.79
CA TYR A 75 -3.30 -9.54 1.49
C TYR A 75 -2.32 -9.60 2.66
N PHE A 76 -1.37 -10.52 2.57
CA PHE A 76 -0.25 -10.62 3.51
C PHE A 76 0.89 -9.72 3.07
N GLY A 77 1.43 -8.91 3.99
CA GLY A 77 2.54 -7.99 3.69
C GLY A 77 3.77 -8.71 3.14
N GLY A 78 4.51 -8.03 2.30
CA GLY A 78 5.62 -8.59 1.53
C GLY A 78 6.72 -9.27 2.33
N THR A 79 6.93 -8.89 3.60
CA THR A 79 7.88 -9.59 4.48
C THR A 79 7.49 -11.07 4.68
N LEU A 80 6.21 -11.44 4.63
CA LEU A 80 5.81 -12.85 4.65
C LEU A 80 6.27 -13.56 3.37
N PHE A 81 6.05 -12.97 2.20
CA PHE A 81 6.58 -13.47 0.95
C PHE A 81 8.11 -13.66 1.02
N GLU A 82 8.85 -12.65 1.51
CA GLU A 82 10.29 -12.70 1.68
C GLU A 82 10.73 -13.88 2.57
N ALA A 83 9.98 -14.13 3.66
CA ALA A 83 10.26 -15.22 4.57
C ALA A 83 10.15 -16.60 3.91
N PHE A 84 9.19 -16.79 3.00
CA PHE A 84 9.06 -18.00 2.21
C PHE A 84 10.11 -18.06 1.09
N ALA A 85 10.33 -16.97 0.38
CA ALA A 85 11.25 -16.91 -0.75
C ALA A 85 12.69 -17.27 -0.34
N ILE A 86 13.20 -16.72 0.77
CA ILE A 86 14.57 -16.99 1.25
C ILE A 86 14.76 -18.42 1.74
N ARG A 87 13.65 -19.13 2.06
CA ARG A 87 13.64 -20.53 2.49
C ARG A 87 13.35 -21.52 1.37
N ASN A 88 13.30 -21.03 0.11
CA ASN A 88 12.94 -21.83 -1.06
C ASN A 88 11.52 -22.47 -0.97
N GLN A 89 10.61 -21.81 -0.26
CA GLN A 89 9.23 -22.25 -0.02
C GLN A 89 8.20 -21.44 -0.83
N PHE A 90 8.53 -21.05 -2.06
CA PHE A 90 7.65 -20.21 -2.88
C PHE A 90 6.33 -20.93 -3.24
N GLU A 91 6.37 -22.21 -3.52
CA GLU A 91 5.16 -22.98 -3.83
C GLU A 91 4.25 -23.14 -2.59
N ASP A 92 4.84 -23.25 -1.39
CA ASP A 92 4.08 -23.24 -0.14
C ASP A 92 3.36 -21.88 0.05
N TYR A 93 4.01 -20.76 -0.30
CA TYR A 93 3.39 -19.46 -0.27
C TYR A 93 2.17 -19.37 -1.21
N ILE A 94 2.27 -19.90 -2.44
CA ILE A 94 1.13 -19.97 -3.37
C ILE A 94 0.01 -20.80 -2.77
N SER A 95 0.33 -21.94 -2.14
CA SER A 95 -0.65 -22.82 -1.49
C SER A 95 -1.39 -22.10 -0.37
N ILE A 96 -0.67 -21.32 0.45
CA ILE A 96 -1.26 -20.51 1.52
C ILE A 96 -2.23 -19.46 0.96
N LEU A 97 -1.88 -18.77 -0.13
CA LEU A 97 -2.79 -17.81 -0.75
C LEU A 97 -4.11 -18.48 -1.19
N LYS A 98 -4.02 -19.71 -1.73
CA LYS A 98 -5.21 -20.51 -2.11
C LYS A 98 -6.01 -20.94 -0.89
N ASP A 99 -5.36 -21.45 0.18
CA ASP A 99 -6.01 -21.93 1.40
C ASP A 99 -6.79 -20.83 2.13
N TYR A 100 -6.32 -19.59 2.03
CA TYR A 100 -7.00 -18.42 2.55
C TYR A 100 -7.89 -17.73 1.51
N ASN A 101 -7.98 -18.29 0.29
CA ASN A 101 -8.74 -17.72 -0.83
C ASN A 101 -8.42 -16.23 -1.05
N LEU A 102 -7.13 -15.86 -1.06
CA LEU A 102 -6.70 -14.50 -1.33
C LEU A 102 -6.57 -14.24 -2.82
N SER A 103 -7.10 -13.11 -3.26
CA SER A 103 -7.05 -12.63 -4.65
C SER A 103 -5.91 -11.65 -4.91
N LEU A 104 -5.17 -11.26 -3.87
CA LEU A 104 -4.13 -10.25 -3.91
C LEU A 104 -2.90 -10.70 -3.11
N ALA A 105 -1.71 -10.44 -3.61
CA ALA A 105 -0.44 -10.70 -2.93
C ALA A 105 0.54 -9.54 -3.12
N GLU A 106 1.48 -9.39 -2.18
CA GLU A 106 2.59 -8.45 -2.28
C GLU A 106 3.91 -9.19 -2.45
N VAL A 107 4.72 -8.74 -3.39
CA VAL A 107 6.09 -9.21 -3.62
C VAL A 107 7.07 -8.10 -3.26
N SER A 108 7.92 -8.33 -2.28
CA SER A 108 8.96 -7.37 -1.84
C SER A 108 10.34 -8.02 -1.75
N ASP A 109 11.37 -7.19 -1.65
CA ASP A 109 12.74 -7.58 -1.40
C ASP A 109 13.47 -6.61 -0.46
N GLY A 110 12.70 -5.85 0.32
CA GLY A 110 13.22 -4.82 1.22
C GLY A 110 14.06 -5.35 2.38
N SER A 111 13.78 -6.59 2.86
CA SER A 111 14.50 -7.23 3.98
C SER A 111 15.45 -8.35 3.54
N ILE A 112 15.45 -8.72 2.26
CA ILE A 112 16.30 -9.77 1.70
C ILE A 112 17.12 -9.25 0.53
N SER A 113 18.14 -9.99 0.13
CA SER A 113 18.93 -9.69 -1.06
C SER A 113 18.71 -10.77 -2.11
N ILE A 114 17.93 -10.45 -3.13
CA ILE A 114 17.73 -11.29 -4.30
C ILE A 114 18.02 -10.50 -5.58
N PRO A 115 18.49 -11.15 -6.65
CA PRO A 115 18.60 -10.49 -7.95
C PRO A 115 17.23 -9.97 -8.41
N HIS A 116 17.16 -8.74 -8.91
CA HIS A 116 15.88 -8.14 -9.35
C HIS A 116 15.18 -8.99 -10.43
N LYS A 117 15.95 -9.63 -11.33
CA LYS A 117 15.41 -10.60 -12.28
C LYS A 117 14.64 -11.72 -11.59
N LYS A 118 15.15 -12.23 -10.46
CA LYS A 118 14.47 -13.28 -9.67
C LYS A 118 13.17 -12.78 -9.04
N LYS A 119 13.14 -11.54 -8.57
CA LYS A 119 11.91 -10.90 -8.09
C LYS A 119 10.86 -10.82 -9.20
N CYS A 120 11.24 -10.39 -10.42
CA CYS A 120 10.35 -10.36 -11.56
C CYS A 120 9.81 -11.77 -11.93
N GLU A 121 10.63 -12.82 -11.83
CA GLU A 121 10.20 -14.21 -12.03
C GLU A 121 9.13 -14.64 -10.99
N TYR A 122 9.24 -14.21 -9.74
CA TYR A 122 8.23 -14.45 -8.72
C TYR A 122 6.93 -13.69 -9.02
N ILE A 123 7.03 -12.43 -9.43
CA ILE A 123 5.87 -11.62 -9.86
C ILE A 123 5.15 -12.30 -11.02
N GLU A 124 5.87 -12.71 -12.07
CA GLU A 124 5.31 -13.38 -13.24
C GLU A 124 4.58 -14.68 -12.86
N LYS A 125 5.17 -15.46 -11.96
CA LYS A 125 4.53 -16.70 -11.49
C LYS A 125 3.27 -16.44 -10.67
N LEU A 126 3.33 -15.50 -9.72
CA LEU A 126 2.19 -15.15 -8.86
C LEU A 126 1.04 -14.51 -9.64
N SER A 127 1.34 -13.68 -10.64
CA SER A 127 0.32 -13.00 -11.45
C SER A 127 -0.58 -13.96 -12.24
N LYS A 128 -0.16 -15.22 -12.41
CA LYS A 128 -0.99 -16.28 -13.01
C LYS A 128 -2.08 -16.81 -12.04
N HIS A 129 -1.99 -16.47 -10.77
CA HIS A 129 -2.87 -16.99 -9.73
C HIS A 129 -3.67 -15.91 -9.02
N VAL A 130 -3.05 -14.74 -8.78
CA VAL A 130 -3.62 -13.63 -8.00
C VAL A 130 -3.19 -12.30 -8.61
N THR A 131 -3.89 -11.22 -8.27
CA THR A 131 -3.41 -9.85 -8.48
C THR A 131 -2.14 -9.63 -7.67
N VAL A 132 -1.12 -9.01 -8.26
CA VAL A 132 0.15 -8.77 -7.58
C VAL A 132 0.39 -7.28 -7.43
N PHE A 133 0.72 -6.85 -6.23
CA PHE A 133 1.41 -5.60 -5.94
C PHE A 133 2.89 -5.91 -5.69
N SER A 134 3.79 -5.02 -6.10
CA SER A 134 5.22 -5.21 -5.83
C SER A 134 5.84 -3.97 -5.21
N GLU A 135 6.66 -4.16 -4.18
CA GLU A 135 7.23 -3.08 -3.39
C GLU A 135 8.67 -2.79 -3.83
N ILE A 136 8.95 -1.53 -4.16
CA ILE A 136 10.27 -1.04 -4.55
C ILE A 136 10.80 -0.10 -3.47
N GLY A 137 12.06 -0.28 -3.14
CA GLY A 137 12.76 0.52 -2.15
C GLY A 137 13.69 -0.32 -1.30
N SER A 138 14.29 0.28 -0.30
CA SER A 138 15.12 -0.44 0.67
C SER A 138 14.69 -0.08 2.09
N LYS A 139 14.56 -1.09 2.92
CA LYS A 139 14.36 -0.92 4.37
C LYS A 139 15.66 -0.55 5.11
N ASP A 140 16.78 -0.51 4.41
CA ASP A 140 18.07 -0.05 4.96
C ASP A 140 18.21 1.46 4.74
N GLU A 141 18.25 2.23 5.83
CA GLU A 141 18.41 3.69 5.82
C GLU A 141 19.71 4.17 5.15
N LYS A 142 20.74 3.32 5.17
CA LYS A 142 22.06 3.61 4.57
C LYS A 142 22.05 3.41 3.06
N LYS A 143 21.07 2.71 2.51
CA LYS A 143 21.02 2.36 1.09
C LYS A 143 20.24 3.40 0.30
N ILE A 144 20.95 4.34 -0.31
CA ILE A 144 20.37 5.30 -1.23
C ILE A 144 20.26 4.66 -2.62
N ILE A 145 19.03 4.50 -3.10
CA ILE A 145 18.75 4.03 -4.46
C ILE A 145 18.51 5.26 -5.33
N PRO A 146 19.25 5.46 -6.43
CA PRO A 146 19.05 6.62 -7.31
C PRO A 146 17.73 6.52 -8.09
N PRO A 147 17.10 7.64 -8.47
CA PRO A 147 15.77 7.68 -9.10
C PRO A 147 15.66 6.79 -10.35
N TYR A 148 16.62 6.86 -11.27
CA TYR A 148 16.62 6.04 -12.49
C TYR A 148 16.50 4.52 -12.19
N LYS A 149 17.04 4.08 -11.05
CA LYS A 149 16.97 2.68 -10.64
C LYS A 149 15.60 2.32 -10.12
N TRP A 150 14.95 3.22 -9.38
CA TRP A 150 13.54 3.08 -8.98
C TRP A 150 12.66 2.92 -10.20
N ILE A 151 12.75 3.84 -11.16
CA ILE A 151 11.95 3.85 -12.39
C ILE A 151 12.17 2.56 -13.19
N ARG A 152 13.44 2.16 -13.38
CA ARG A 152 13.76 0.92 -14.10
C ARG A 152 13.17 -0.31 -13.43
N GLN A 153 13.21 -0.38 -12.09
CA GLN A 153 12.66 -1.50 -11.33
C GLN A 153 11.12 -1.48 -11.40
N MET A 154 10.48 -0.34 -11.20
CA MET A 154 9.02 -0.20 -11.33
C MET A 154 8.51 -0.65 -12.69
N ARG A 155 9.14 -0.19 -13.78
CA ARG A 155 8.80 -0.63 -15.14
C ARG A 155 8.95 -2.13 -15.34
N ALA A 156 10.06 -2.70 -14.87
CA ALA A 156 10.32 -4.13 -15.02
C ALA A 156 9.32 -4.98 -14.23
N GLU A 157 8.93 -4.55 -13.03
CA GLU A 157 7.96 -5.26 -12.18
C GLU A 157 6.53 -5.13 -12.73
N LEU A 158 6.14 -3.96 -13.26
CA LEU A 158 4.87 -3.81 -13.99
C LEU A 158 4.82 -4.70 -15.24
N ASN A 159 5.90 -4.77 -16.01
CA ASN A 159 6.01 -5.63 -17.18
C ASN A 159 6.01 -7.13 -16.81
N ALA A 160 6.49 -7.48 -15.63
CA ALA A 160 6.44 -8.86 -15.12
C ALA A 160 5.05 -9.29 -14.64
N GLY A 161 4.07 -8.37 -14.59
CA GLY A 161 2.69 -8.67 -14.22
C GLY A 161 2.21 -8.06 -12.90
N SER A 162 3.01 -7.19 -12.27
CA SER A 162 2.53 -6.40 -11.16
C SER A 162 1.45 -5.42 -11.62
N THR A 163 0.32 -5.39 -10.93
CA THR A 163 -0.79 -4.48 -11.27
C THR A 163 -0.51 -3.06 -10.81
N LYS A 164 0.12 -2.94 -9.64
CA LYS A 164 0.60 -1.70 -9.06
C LYS A 164 1.95 -1.92 -8.39
N VAL A 165 2.76 -0.87 -8.37
CA VAL A 165 4.01 -0.82 -7.61
C VAL A 165 3.83 -0.01 -6.34
N ILE A 166 4.48 -0.41 -5.26
CA ILE A 166 4.43 0.26 -3.96
C ILE A 166 5.78 0.94 -3.74
N GLY A 167 5.75 2.23 -3.41
CA GLY A 167 6.93 2.95 -2.94
C GLY A 167 7.15 2.72 -1.45
N GLU A 168 8.26 2.08 -1.08
CA GLU A 168 8.63 1.70 0.30
C GLU A 168 8.86 2.89 1.21
N ALA A 169 8.32 2.84 2.43
CA ALA A 169 8.51 3.84 3.47
C ALA A 169 8.72 3.28 4.88
N ARG A 170 8.50 2.01 5.15
CA ARG A 170 8.19 1.40 6.44
C ARG A 170 7.00 2.08 7.15
N GLU A 171 6.54 1.50 8.24
CA GLU A 171 5.51 2.14 9.07
C GLU A 171 6.04 3.35 9.87
N SER A 172 7.36 3.49 9.99
CA SER A 172 8.00 4.63 10.64
C SER A 172 8.09 5.87 9.75
N GLY A 173 7.96 5.69 8.39
CA GLY A 173 7.99 6.79 7.43
C GLY A 173 9.33 7.51 7.33
N ASN A 174 10.46 6.80 7.50
CA ASN A 174 11.78 7.40 7.57
C ASN A 174 12.83 6.71 6.68
N VAL A 175 12.39 5.86 5.76
CA VAL A 175 13.26 5.18 4.77
C VAL A 175 12.65 5.24 3.36
N GLY A 176 13.34 4.71 2.38
CA GLY A 176 12.86 4.58 1.00
C GLY A 176 12.53 5.92 0.37
N LEU A 177 11.24 6.25 0.30
CA LEU A 177 10.72 7.54 -0.20
C LEU A 177 11.04 8.73 0.71
N PHE A 178 11.43 8.49 1.96
CA PHE A 178 11.62 9.53 2.96
C PHE A 178 13.07 9.60 3.43
N ARG A 179 13.42 10.76 3.97
CA ARG A 179 14.63 10.98 4.76
C ARG A 179 14.44 10.43 6.17
N SER A 180 15.50 10.27 6.93
CA SER A 180 15.43 9.87 8.35
C SER A 180 14.57 10.82 9.20
N SER A 181 14.41 12.08 8.78
CA SER A 181 13.50 13.06 9.37
C SER A 181 12.01 12.80 9.10
N GLY A 182 11.65 11.88 8.21
CA GLY A 182 10.29 11.68 7.70
C GLY A 182 9.91 12.60 6.54
N GLU A 183 10.81 13.49 6.12
CA GLU A 183 10.61 14.39 4.99
C GLU A 183 10.66 13.62 3.67
N VAL A 184 9.74 13.96 2.75
CA VAL A 184 9.68 13.32 1.42
C VAL A 184 10.92 13.66 0.60
N ARG A 185 11.48 12.68 -0.08
CA ARG A 185 12.51 12.87 -1.10
C ARG A 185 11.87 13.39 -2.38
N GLN A 186 11.47 14.66 -2.36
CA GLN A 186 10.66 15.30 -3.41
C GLN A 186 11.19 15.03 -4.80
N GLY A 187 12.48 15.28 -5.08
CA GLY A 187 13.07 15.05 -6.41
C GLY A 187 12.98 13.58 -6.87
N LEU A 188 13.03 12.61 -5.94
CA LEU A 188 12.82 11.20 -6.28
C LEU A 188 11.38 10.94 -6.74
N VAL A 189 10.41 11.46 -5.99
CA VAL A 189 8.98 11.26 -6.31
C VAL A 189 8.62 11.96 -7.62
N GLU A 190 9.05 13.21 -7.81
CA GLU A 190 8.82 13.97 -9.04
C GLU A 190 9.40 13.26 -10.26
N GLU A 191 10.63 12.74 -10.17
CA GLU A 191 11.26 11.99 -11.26
C GLU A 191 10.52 10.68 -11.57
N ILE A 192 10.05 9.95 -10.55
CA ILE A 192 9.23 8.76 -10.75
C ILE A 192 7.93 9.12 -11.51
N LEU A 193 7.28 10.21 -11.13
CA LEU A 193 6.02 10.64 -11.73
C LEU A 193 6.15 11.07 -13.20
N THR A 194 7.34 11.43 -13.68
CA THR A 194 7.55 11.71 -15.12
C THR A 194 7.51 10.45 -15.98
N GLU A 195 7.66 9.26 -15.38
CA GLU A 195 7.92 8.03 -16.10
C GLU A 195 6.92 6.89 -15.79
N ILE A 196 6.32 6.92 -14.61
CA ILE A 196 5.37 5.91 -14.15
C ILE A 196 4.02 6.57 -13.89
N PRO A 197 2.94 6.12 -14.53
CA PRO A 197 1.61 6.67 -14.31
C PRO A 197 1.18 6.56 -12.85
N THR A 198 0.65 7.64 -12.30
CA THR A 198 0.33 7.73 -10.86
C THR A 198 -0.69 6.69 -10.41
N GLU A 199 -1.60 6.28 -11.29
CA GLU A 199 -2.59 5.22 -11.02
C GLU A 199 -1.93 3.83 -10.83
N LYS A 200 -0.70 3.66 -11.30
CA LYS A 200 0.09 2.44 -11.14
C LYS A 200 0.90 2.40 -9.85
N ILE A 201 0.93 3.48 -9.09
CA ILE A 201 1.74 3.58 -7.88
C ILE A 201 0.85 3.66 -6.64
N ILE A 202 1.24 2.95 -5.58
CA ILE A 202 0.75 3.15 -4.20
C ILE A 202 1.92 3.74 -3.41
N TRP A 203 1.71 4.89 -2.81
CA TRP A 203 2.71 5.55 -2.00
C TRP A 203 2.48 5.21 -0.53
N GLU A 204 3.42 4.55 0.11
CA GLU A 204 3.35 4.37 1.56
C GLU A 204 3.52 5.72 2.25
N ALA A 205 2.55 6.12 3.03
CA ALA A 205 2.49 7.41 3.72
C ALA A 205 1.95 7.24 5.14
N PRO A 206 2.71 6.60 6.04
CA PRO A 206 2.26 6.28 7.40
C PRO A 206 2.05 7.51 8.28
N LEU A 207 2.70 8.65 7.97
CA LEU A 207 2.60 9.86 8.76
C LEU A 207 1.66 10.90 8.09
N LYS A 208 0.90 11.63 8.92
CA LYS A 208 -0.02 12.67 8.43
C LYS A 208 0.65 13.68 7.48
N ALA A 209 1.85 14.13 7.82
CA ALA A 209 2.58 15.10 6.98
C ALA A 209 2.87 14.55 5.57
N GLN A 210 3.16 13.24 5.46
CA GLN A 210 3.39 12.56 4.20
C GLN A 210 2.10 12.41 3.40
N GLN A 211 0.98 12.07 4.06
CA GLN A 211 -0.34 12.01 3.44
C GLN A 211 -0.73 13.38 2.84
N VAL A 212 -0.56 14.44 3.61
CA VAL A 212 -0.79 15.82 3.16
C VAL A 212 0.06 16.15 1.95
N TRP A 213 1.35 15.82 2.00
CA TRP A 213 2.29 16.12 0.91
C TRP A 213 1.87 15.44 -0.40
N PHE A 214 1.55 14.15 -0.37
CA PHE A 214 1.10 13.43 -1.57
C PHE A 214 -0.24 13.92 -2.08
N VAL A 215 -1.19 14.26 -1.21
CA VAL A 215 -2.48 14.81 -1.62
C VAL A 215 -2.32 16.18 -2.29
N LYS A 216 -1.43 17.03 -1.80
CA LYS A 216 -1.13 18.32 -2.43
C LYS A 216 -0.45 18.18 -3.79
N LEU A 217 0.51 17.26 -3.90
CA LEU A 217 1.26 17.07 -5.15
C LEU A 217 0.43 16.40 -6.25
N ILE A 218 -0.32 15.36 -5.91
CA ILE A 218 -0.95 14.46 -6.90
C ILE A 218 -2.48 14.67 -6.95
N GLY A 219 -3.06 15.17 -5.88
CA GLY A 219 -4.49 15.40 -5.78
C GLY A 219 -5.24 14.37 -4.91
N PRO A 220 -6.56 14.55 -4.77
CA PRO A 220 -7.42 13.80 -3.85
C PRO A 220 -7.46 12.30 -4.12
N ASN A 221 -7.20 11.89 -5.36
CA ASN A 221 -7.27 10.50 -5.80
C ASN A 221 -5.90 9.81 -5.91
N VAL A 222 -4.89 10.28 -5.17
CA VAL A 222 -3.62 9.56 -5.01
C VAL A 222 -3.82 8.24 -4.26
N ASN A 223 -3.15 7.17 -4.70
CA ASN A 223 -3.17 5.90 -3.97
C ASN A 223 -2.19 5.95 -2.79
N LEU A 224 -2.68 5.73 -1.57
CA LEU A 224 -1.86 5.78 -0.34
C LEU A 224 -1.91 4.46 0.40
N GLY A 225 -0.75 4.05 0.89
CA GLY A 225 -0.54 2.82 1.66
C GLY A 225 -0.02 3.06 3.06
N ASN A 226 0.04 1.99 3.85
CA ASN A 226 0.45 1.99 5.25
C ASN A 226 -0.37 2.95 6.15
N ILE A 227 -1.61 3.20 5.78
CA ILE A 227 -2.50 4.06 6.57
C ILE A 227 -2.96 3.29 7.81
N SER A 228 -2.87 3.92 8.97
CA SER A 228 -3.41 3.33 10.20
C SER A 228 -4.95 3.33 10.17
N GLY A 229 -5.58 2.27 10.70
CA GLY A 229 -7.04 2.15 10.67
C GLY A 229 -7.78 3.32 11.35
N ASN A 230 -7.20 3.89 12.40
CA ASN A 230 -7.77 5.05 13.09
C ASN A 230 -7.57 6.39 12.34
N GLU A 231 -6.81 6.39 11.24
CA GLU A 231 -6.55 7.58 10.42
C GLU A 231 -7.39 7.64 9.14
N VAL A 232 -8.15 6.60 8.81
CA VAL A 232 -8.89 6.50 7.54
C VAL A 232 -9.82 7.70 7.31
N ILE A 233 -10.66 8.05 8.30
CA ILE A 233 -11.56 9.22 8.20
C ILE A 233 -10.77 10.53 8.17
N SER A 234 -9.70 10.63 8.97
CA SER A 234 -8.81 11.80 8.97
C SER A 234 -8.14 12.01 7.62
N LEU A 235 -7.68 10.94 6.97
CA LEU A 235 -7.11 11.00 5.61
C LEU A 235 -8.17 11.46 4.59
N GLU A 236 -9.41 10.99 4.70
CA GLU A 236 -10.45 11.45 3.79
C GLU A 236 -10.71 12.95 3.92
N THR A 237 -10.64 13.54 5.14
CA THR A 237 -10.73 14.99 5.31
C THR A 237 -9.57 15.75 4.65
N ILE A 238 -8.36 15.17 4.65
CA ILE A 238 -7.21 15.73 3.91
C ILE A 238 -7.48 15.70 2.41
N ARG A 239 -7.96 14.56 1.88
CA ARG A 239 -8.22 14.34 0.44
C ARG A 239 -9.24 15.31 -0.14
N VAL A 240 -10.25 15.66 0.64
CA VAL A 240 -11.33 16.55 0.16
C VAL A 240 -11.16 18.02 0.57
N GLY A 241 -9.99 18.39 1.11
CA GLY A 241 -9.73 19.79 1.48
C GLY A 241 -10.51 20.27 2.71
N LEU A 242 -10.96 19.38 3.58
CA LEU A 242 -11.72 19.71 4.80
C LEU A 242 -10.88 19.64 6.08
N ARG A 243 -9.57 19.69 5.95
CA ARG A 243 -8.63 19.77 7.07
C ARG A 243 -7.69 20.96 6.85
N GLY A 244 -7.30 21.63 7.94
CA GLY A 244 -6.47 22.85 7.87
C GLY A 244 -5.23 22.74 6.99
N ASP A 245 -4.62 21.56 6.93
CA ASP A 245 -3.44 21.28 6.10
C ASP A 245 -3.71 21.41 4.58
N THR A 246 -4.95 21.20 4.12
CA THR A 246 -5.35 21.20 2.70
C THR A 246 -6.57 22.09 2.41
N PHE A 247 -6.97 22.93 3.36
CA PHE A 247 -8.24 23.67 3.31
C PHE A 247 -8.38 24.57 2.09
N ASN A 248 -7.29 25.15 1.62
CA ASN A 248 -7.28 26.06 0.47
C ASN A 248 -6.74 25.42 -0.83
N GLU A 249 -6.48 24.12 -0.85
CA GLU A 249 -5.82 23.47 -1.99
C GLU A 249 -6.76 23.23 -3.17
N PHE A 250 -8.08 23.17 -2.92
CA PHE A 250 -9.05 22.76 -3.93
C PHE A 250 -10.21 23.75 -4.11
N ILE A 251 -10.04 25.00 -3.64
CA ILE A 251 -11.01 26.08 -3.79
C ILE A 251 -10.63 26.97 -4.98
#